data_50f53f5c77bd1a94084d8fcde97b0fca
#
_entry.id   50f53f5c77bd1a94084d8fcde97b0fca
#
_cell.length_a   1.000
_cell.length_b   1.000
_cell.length_c   1.000
_cell.angle_alpha   90.00
_cell.angle_beta   90.00
_cell.angle_gamma   90.00
#
_symmetry.space_group_name_H-M   'P 1'
#
loop_
_entity.id
_entity.type
_entity.pdbx_description
1 polymer ?
#
loop_
_entity_poly.entity_id
_entity_poly.type
_entity_poly.pdbx_seq_one_letter_code
_entity_poly.pdbx_strand_id
1 'polypeptide(L)'
;NPLLTDNLKYFAMTPLLLLQVLCVEHVLTVYGMTHVVLVYALLSRILSVLCSVIPVIFFNTGVPGAIIGLTLASFGSFLGGMRLLTLPFKDVTRRKTDLTTADILRFSMPVFSSSLYGFVIGSASQFFVSRYLGDENFAMFANGYRELPIAGIVIGAVAGILLPEFSRMTKGGSDSKQYLVLW
;
A
#
# COMPACT_ATOMS: atom_id res chain seq x y z
N ASN A 1 -19.63 6.94 -19.71
CA ASN A 1 -18.99 8.26 -19.60
C ASN A 1 -17.67 8.21 -20.39
N PRO A 2 -17.58 8.81 -21.59
CA PRO A 2 -16.42 8.70 -22.47
C PRO A 2 -15.13 9.23 -21.80
N LEU A 3 -15.25 10.27 -20.98
CA LEU A 3 -14.12 10.83 -20.25
C LEU A 3 -13.47 9.81 -19.29
N LEU A 4 -14.25 8.90 -18.73
CA LEU A 4 -13.74 7.88 -17.83
C LEU A 4 -12.97 6.81 -18.59
N THR A 5 -13.48 6.38 -19.74
CA THR A 5 -12.88 5.33 -20.57
C THR A 5 -11.53 5.76 -21.14
N ASP A 6 -11.43 6.99 -21.59
CA ASP A 6 -10.20 7.52 -22.19
C ASP A 6 -9.08 7.73 -21.16
N ASN A 7 -9.46 8.09 -19.93
CA ASN A 7 -8.49 8.30 -18.84
C ASN A 7 -8.10 7.01 -18.10
N LEU A 8 -8.95 5.97 -18.15
CA LEU A 8 -8.71 4.70 -17.45
C LEU A 8 -7.43 4.00 -17.92
N LYS A 9 -7.12 4.08 -19.21
CA LYS A 9 -5.90 3.49 -19.79
C LYS A 9 -4.62 4.08 -19.20
N TYR A 10 -4.61 5.37 -18.89
CA TYR A 10 -3.47 6.04 -18.25
C TYR A 10 -3.38 5.70 -16.77
N PHE A 11 -4.53 5.56 -16.11
CA PHE A 11 -4.60 5.19 -14.70
C PHE A 11 -4.24 3.73 -14.44
N ALA A 12 -4.46 2.83 -15.41
CA ALA A 12 -4.23 1.38 -15.23
C ALA A 12 -2.78 1.02 -14.84
N MET A 13 -1.80 1.80 -15.29
CA MET A 13 -0.39 1.60 -14.92
C MET A 13 -0.07 2.05 -13.50
N THR A 14 -0.79 3.00 -12.95
CA THR A 14 -0.51 3.59 -11.64
C THR A 14 -0.56 2.58 -10.49
N PRO A 15 -1.58 1.70 -10.36
CA PRO A 15 -1.63 0.70 -9.30
C PRO A 15 -0.47 -0.29 -9.34
N LEU A 16 -0.02 -0.70 -10.54
CA LEU A 16 1.12 -1.61 -10.70
C LEU A 16 2.42 -0.98 -10.18
N LEU A 17 2.64 0.29 -10.49
CA LEU A 17 3.81 1.03 -10.03
C LEU A 17 3.76 1.28 -8.51
N LEU A 18 2.58 1.58 -7.97
CA LEU A 18 2.38 1.80 -6.52
C LEU A 18 2.54 0.51 -5.71
N LEU A 19 2.20 -0.65 -6.26
CA LEU A 19 2.39 -1.93 -5.58
C LEU A 19 3.85 -2.15 -5.20
N GLN A 20 4.78 -1.78 -6.08
CA GLN A 20 6.21 -1.89 -5.77
C GLN A 20 6.64 -0.93 -4.67
N VAL A 21 6.08 0.27 -4.59
CA VAL A 21 6.40 1.22 -3.51
C VAL A 21 6.11 0.59 -2.16
N LEU A 22 4.97 -0.09 -2.02
CA LEU A 22 4.62 -0.84 -0.81
C LEU A 22 5.61 -1.97 -0.51
N CYS A 23 6.05 -2.72 -1.53
CA CYS A 23 7.05 -3.78 -1.35
C CYS A 23 8.38 -3.21 -0.84
N VAL A 24 8.84 -2.07 -1.38
CA VAL A 24 10.07 -1.39 -0.94
C VAL A 24 9.99 -0.99 0.54
N GLU A 25 8.89 -0.36 0.94
CA GLU A 25 8.67 0.06 2.33
C GLU A 25 8.74 -1.13 3.30
N HIS A 26 8.08 -2.24 2.96
CA HIS A 26 8.07 -3.44 3.81
C HIS A 26 9.45 -4.10 3.89
N VAL A 27 10.15 -4.27 2.77
CA VAL A 27 11.48 -4.87 2.76
C VAL A 27 12.46 -4.04 3.60
N LEU A 28 12.54 -2.74 3.38
CA LEU A 28 13.44 -1.87 4.14
C LEU A 28 13.10 -1.83 5.63
N THR A 29 11.82 -1.91 6.00
CA THR A 29 11.38 -1.98 7.40
C THR A 29 11.87 -3.26 8.07
N VAL A 30 11.79 -4.41 7.40
CA VAL A 30 12.29 -5.70 7.93
C VAL A 30 13.81 -5.65 8.17
N TYR A 31 14.55 -4.93 7.32
CA TYR A 31 15.99 -4.71 7.51
C TYR A 31 16.34 -3.60 8.53
N GLY A 32 15.34 -3.01 9.19
CA GLY A 32 15.56 -1.97 10.22
C GLY A 32 15.96 -0.61 9.67
N MET A 33 15.86 -0.39 8.34
CA MET A 33 16.22 0.87 7.69
C MET A 33 15.10 1.92 7.75
N THR A 34 14.54 2.15 8.93
CA THR A 34 13.35 2.99 9.16
C THR A 34 13.51 4.42 8.64
N HIS A 35 14.69 5.02 8.77
CA HIS A 35 14.96 6.37 8.26
C HIS A 35 14.87 6.43 6.73
N VAL A 36 15.38 5.41 6.03
CA VAL A 36 15.32 5.33 4.57
C VAL A 36 13.87 5.18 4.11
N VAL A 37 13.09 4.35 4.81
CA VAL A 37 11.65 4.18 4.56
C VAL A 37 10.92 5.52 4.72
N LEU A 38 11.16 6.23 5.82
CA LEU A 38 10.52 7.51 6.09
C LEU A 38 10.80 8.54 4.98
N VAL A 39 12.07 8.71 4.64
CA VAL A 39 12.49 9.67 3.60
C VAL A 39 11.89 9.28 2.25
N TYR A 40 11.95 8.00 1.89
CA TYR A 40 11.39 7.50 0.64
C TYR A 40 9.88 7.69 0.56
N ALA A 41 9.14 7.35 1.63
CA ALA A 41 7.70 7.53 1.71
C ALA A 41 7.31 9.01 1.58
N LEU A 42 7.98 9.90 2.30
CA LEU A 42 7.73 11.35 2.22
C LEU A 42 8.01 11.89 0.82
N LEU A 43 9.16 11.57 0.24
CA LEU A 43 9.53 12.02 -1.10
C LEU A 43 8.54 11.51 -2.16
N SER A 44 8.13 10.23 -2.08
CA SER A 44 7.16 9.64 -2.99
C SER A 44 5.79 10.33 -2.90
N ARG A 45 5.35 10.67 -1.69
CA ARG A 45 4.08 11.37 -1.48
C ARG A 45 4.13 12.82 -1.96
N ILE A 46 5.20 13.54 -1.63
CA ILE A 46 5.42 14.93 -2.11
C ILE A 46 5.48 14.95 -3.64
N LEU A 47 6.25 14.05 -4.25
CA LEU A 47 6.36 13.93 -5.69
C LEU A 47 4.99 13.67 -6.34
N SER A 48 4.19 12.77 -5.77
CA SER A 48 2.84 12.45 -6.27
C SER A 48 1.92 13.67 -6.22
N VAL A 49 1.94 14.42 -5.13
CA VAL A 49 1.12 15.64 -4.99
C VAL A 49 1.59 16.71 -5.97
N LEU A 50 2.88 16.98 -6.04
CA LEU A 50 3.41 18.01 -6.94
C LEU A 50 3.12 17.68 -8.41
N CYS A 51 3.41 16.46 -8.84
CA CYS A 51 3.17 16.05 -10.23
C CYS A 51 1.67 15.99 -10.60
N SER A 52 0.78 15.77 -9.65
CA SER A 52 -0.67 15.80 -9.91
C SER A 52 -1.21 17.23 -9.94
N VAL A 53 -0.74 18.10 -9.06
CA VAL A 53 -1.31 19.44 -8.84
C VAL A 53 -0.74 20.46 -9.83
N ILE A 54 0.57 20.41 -10.09
CA ILE A 54 1.25 21.39 -10.97
C ILE A 54 0.63 21.42 -12.39
N PRO A 55 0.40 20.28 -13.08
CA PRO A 55 -0.20 20.31 -14.42
C PRO A 55 -1.61 20.91 -14.43
N VAL A 56 -2.37 20.68 -13.37
CA VAL A 56 -3.74 21.20 -13.28
C VAL A 56 -3.74 22.73 -13.08
N ILE A 57 -2.89 23.24 -12.20
CA ILE A 57 -2.89 24.67 -11.86
C ILE A 57 -2.20 25.50 -12.95
N PHE A 58 -1.02 25.08 -13.41
CA PHE A 58 -0.21 25.91 -14.32
C PHE A 58 -0.55 25.73 -15.79
N PHE A 59 -0.99 24.52 -16.18
CA PHE A 59 -1.26 24.18 -17.58
C PHE A 59 -2.74 24.02 -17.89
N ASN A 60 -3.64 24.17 -16.91
CA ASN A 60 -5.09 24.01 -17.05
C ASN A 60 -5.50 22.69 -17.72
N THR A 61 -4.72 21.62 -17.51
CA THR A 61 -4.90 20.33 -18.19
C THR A 61 -6.07 19.51 -17.65
N GLY A 62 -6.71 19.97 -16.57
CA GLY A 62 -7.85 19.29 -15.96
C GLY A 62 -7.49 17.91 -15.41
N VAL A 63 -8.49 17.02 -15.38
CA VAL A 63 -8.38 15.65 -14.83
C VAL A 63 -7.34 14.79 -15.57
N PRO A 64 -7.25 14.81 -16.92
CA PRO A 64 -6.23 14.03 -17.63
C PRO A 64 -4.81 14.38 -17.21
N GLY A 65 -4.52 15.67 -17.04
CA GLY A 65 -3.19 16.12 -16.59
C GLY A 65 -2.83 15.63 -15.19
N ALA A 66 -3.80 15.61 -14.27
CA ALA A 66 -3.59 15.07 -12.93
C ALA A 66 -3.26 13.57 -12.95
N ILE A 67 -3.95 12.79 -13.78
CA ILE A 67 -3.74 11.35 -13.91
C ILE A 67 -2.37 11.04 -14.53
N ILE A 68 -1.99 11.74 -15.58
CA ILE A 68 -0.68 11.59 -16.21
C ILE A 68 0.43 11.98 -15.22
N GLY A 69 0.27 13.10 -14.52
CA GLY A 69 1.19 13.54 -13.47
C GLY A 69 1.38 12.51 -12.37
N LEU A 70 0.27 11.91 -11.89
CA LEU A 70 0.31 10.84 -10.89
C LEU A 70 1.05 9.59 -11.41
N THR A 71 0.83 9.21 -12.66
CA THR A 71 1.49 8.07 -13.28
C THR A 71 3.00 8.32 -13.42
N LEU A 72 3.41 9.51 -13.82
CA LEU A 72 4.82 9.91 -13.91
C LEU A 72 5.50 9.92 -12.53
N ALA A 73 4.82 10.43 -11.50
CA ALA A 73 5.31 10.40 -10.13
C ALA A 73 5.48 8.97 -9.62
N SER A 74 4.51 8.10 -9.91
CA SER A 74 4.57 6.67 -9.56
C SER A 74 5.74 5.98 -10.26
N PHE A 75 6.01 6.31 -11.51
CA PHE A 75 7.16 5.80 -12.24
C PHE A 75 8.49 6.29 -11.66
N GLY A 76 8.59 7.56 -11.28
CA GLY A 76 9.75 8.10 -10.58
C GLY A 76 10.00 7.40 -9.23
N SER A 77 8.95 7.20 -8.46
CA SER A 77 9.00 6.46 -7.19
C SER A 77 9.39 4.99 -7.40
N PHE A 78 8.90 4.36 -8.46
CA PHE A 78 9.30 3.01 -8.87
C PHE A 78 10.79 2.91 -9.12
N LEU A 79 11.37 3.79 -9.94
CA LEU A 79 12.81 3.80 -10.23
C LEU A 79 13.66 4.06 -8.98
N GLY A 80 13.23 5.01 -8.13
CA GLY A 80 13.87 5.27 -6.84
C GLY A 80 13.83 4.05 -5.93
N GLY A 81 12.67 3.40 -5.82
CA GLY A 81 12.47 2.19 -5.04
C GLY A 81 13.34 1.02 -5.49
N MET A 82 13.46 0.79 -6.80
CA MET A 82 14.36 -0.25 -7.35
C MET A 82 15.80 -0.07 -6.89
N ARG A 83 16.30 1.16 -6.88
CA ARG A 83 17.65 1.45 -6.36
C ARG A 83 17.76 1.22 -4.86
N LEU A 84 16.74 1.61 -4.09
CA LEU A 84 16.74 1.42 -2.64
C LEU A 84 16.68 -0.05 -2.24
N LEU A 85 15.98 -0.90 -3.01
CA LEU A 85 15.93 -2.34 -2.78
C LEU A 85 17.31 -3.01 -2.87
N THR A 86 18.28 -2.41 -3.55
CA THR A 86 19.63 -2.98 -3.63
C THR A 86 20.47 -2.71 -2.37
N LEU A 87 20.08 -1.73 -1.53
CA LEU A 87 20.86 -1.33 -0.36
C LEU A 87 21.00 -2.46 0.69
N PRO A 88 19.92 -3.15 1.11
CA PRO A 88 20.03 -4.18 2.13
C PRO A 88 20.79 -5.42 1.67
N PHE A 89 20.98 -5.61 0.37
CA PHE A 89 21.63 -6.80 -0.19
C PHE A 89 23.11 -6.61 -0.52
N LYS A 90 23.69 -5.41 -0.34
CA LYS A 90 25.09 -5.13 -0.69
C LYS A 90 26.10 -5.99 0.07
N ASP A 91 25.80 -6.27 1.35
CA ASP A 91 26.72 -6.96 2.28
C ASP A 91 26.24 -8.38 2.67
N VAL A 92 25.16 -8.86 2.03
CA VAL A 92 24.58 -10.16 2.39
C VAL A 92 25.16 -11.25 1.51
N THR A 93 25.94 -12.16 2.14
CA THR A 93 26.33 -13.42 1.51
C THR A 93 25.10 -14.29 1.26
N ARG A 94 24.91 -14.72 0.01
CA ARG A 94 23.82 -15.64 -0.37
C ARG A 94 23.93 -16.93 0.45
N ARG A 95 23.07 -17.08 1.44
CA ARG A 95 22.85 -18.39 2.08
C ARG A 95 21.76 -19.13 1.32
N LYS A 96 21.99 -20.42 1.06
CA LYS A 96 20.93 -21.31 0.58
C LYS A 96 19.87 -21.36 1.69
N THR A 97 18.63 -21.04 1.34
CA THR A 97 17.48 -21.22 2.23
C THR A 97 16.79 -22.52 1.86
N ASP A 98 16.34 -23.28 2.86
CA ASP A 98 15.56 -24.50 2.66
C ASP A 98 14.08 -24.21 2.37
N LEU A 99 13.70 -22.93 2.37
CA LEU A 99 12.33 -22.48 2.05
C LEU A 99 12.04 -22.64 0.56
N THR A 100 11.05 -23.47 0.27
CA THR A 100 10.54 -23.65 -1.09
C THR A 100 9.50 -22.57 -1.40
N THR A 101 9.36 -22.19 -2.67
CA THR A 101 8.31 -21.26 -3.13
C THR A 101 6.92 -21.73 -2.71
N ALA A 102 6.68 -23.04 -2.66
CA ALA A 102 5.44 -23.63 -2.19
C ALA A 102 5.16 -23.33 -0.71
N ASP A 103 6.19 -23.32 0.14
CA ASP A 103 6.04 -23.01 1.57
C ASP A 103 5.65 -21.55 1.76
N ILE A 104 6.26 -20.65 0.98
CA ILE A 104 5.92 -19.22 1.00
C ILE A 104 4.48 -19.01 0.55
N LEU A 105 4.06 -19.64 -0.55
CA LEU A 105 2.68 -19.54 -1.04
C LEU A 105 1.68 -20.10 -0.04
N ARG A 106 1.97 -21.26 0.56
CA ARG A 106 1.10 -21.89 1.57
C ARG A 106 0.91 -21.00 2.80
N PHE A 107 1.94 -20.29 3.22
CA PHE A 107 1.86 -19.32 4.31
C PHE A 107 1.11 -18.05 3.90
N SER A 108 1.31 -17.56 2.68
CA SER A 108 0.72 -16.30 2.20
C SER A 108 -0.77 -16.45 1.83
N MET A 109 -1.21 -17.64 1.43
CA MET A 109 -2.60 -17.88 0.98
C MET A 109 -3.68 -17.50 2.01
N PRO A 110 -3.58 -17.92 3.29
CA PRO A 110 -4.57 -17.52 4.29
C PRO A 110 -4.64 -16.02 4.49
N VAL A 111 -3.48 -15.34 4.51
CA VAL A 111 -3.39 -13.87 4.66
C VAL A 111 -4.00 -13.18 3.46
N PHE A 112 -3.68 -13.64 2.25
CA PHE A 112 -4.27 -13.14 1.01
C PHE A 112 -5.80 -13.32 1.00
N SER A 113 -6.29 -14.50 1.38
CA SER A 113 -7.72 -14.79 1.42
C SER A 113 -8.45 -13.84 2.40
N SER A 114 -7.89 -13.61 3.58
CA SER A 114 -8.43 -12.67 4.55
C SER A 114 -8.52 -11.25 3.99
N SER A 115 -7.46 -10.78 3.33
CA SER A 115 -7.43 -9.46 2.68
C SER A 115 -8.44 -9.36 1.53
N LEU A 116 -8.61 -10.45 0.76
CA LEU A 116 -9.58 -10.52 -0.33
C LEU A 116 -11.02 -10.44 0.20
N TYR A 117 -11.34 -11.13 1.29
CA TYR A 117 -12.66 -11.01 1.92
C TYR A 117 -12.94 -9.58 2.40
N GLY A 118 -11.98 -8.94 3.05
CA GLY A 118 -12.12 -7.54 3.47
C GLY A 118 -12.37 -6.60 2.29
N PHE A 119 -11.63 -6.79 1.20
CA PHE A 119 -11.83 -6.02 -0.04
C PHE A 119 -13.21 -6.26 -0.66
N VAL A 120 -13.67 -7.50 -0.75
CA VAL A 120 -14.99 -7.84 -1.31
C VAL A 120 -16.11 -7.21 -0.48
N ILE A 121 -16.04 -7.29 0.83
CA ILE A 121 -17.06 -6.70 1.73
C ILE A 121 -17.10 -5.17 1.54
N GLY A 122 -15.95 -4.50 1.56
CA GLY A 122 -15.87 -3.06 1.36
C GLY A 122 -16.37 -2.61 -0.02
N SER A 123 -15.97 -3.34 -1.07
CA SER A 123 -16.39 -3.06 -2.45
C SER A 123 -17.88 -3.34 -2.68
N ALA A 124 -18.43 -4.37 -2.04
CA ALA A 124 -19.86 -4.69 -2.14
C ALA A 124 -20.72 -3.53 -1.64
N SER A 125 -20.39 -2.95 -0.48
CA SER A 125 -21.11 -1.80 0.06
C SER A 125 -21.11 -0.62 -0.91
N GLN A 126 -19.96 -0.31 -1.49
CA GLN A 126 -19.83 0.76 -2.49
C GLN A 126 -20.61 0.47 -3.76
N PHE A 127 -20.57 -0.78 -4.24
CA PHE A 127 -21.33 -1.21 -5.42
C PHE A 127 -22.83 -1.06 -5.21
N PHE A 128 -23.37 -1.51 -4.08
CA PHE A 128 -24.80 -1.39 -3.79
C PHE A 128 -25.24 0.07 -3.68
N VAL A 129 -24.48 0.92 -3.01
CA VAL A 129 -24.80 2.35 -2.90
C VAL A 129 -24.80 3.01 -4.29
N SER A 130 -23.77 2.79 -5.10
CA SER A 130 -23.70 3.33 -6.46
C SER A 130 -24.88 2.84 -7.33
N ARG A 131 -25.23 1.55 -7.23
CA ARG A 131 -26.26 0.94 -8.07
C ARG A 131 -27.68 1.38 -7.72
N TYR A 132 -27.98 1.55 -6.43
CA TYR A 132 -29.34 1.79 -5.97
C TYR A 132 -29.64 3.24 -5.59
N LEU A 133 -28.64 4.00 -5.17
CA LEU A 133 -28.83 5.37 -4.69
C LEU A 133 -28.29 6.45 -5.65
N GLY A 134 -27.64 6.04 -6.73
CA GLY A 134 -27.11 6.94 -7.76
C GLY A 134 -25.77 7.60 -7.41
N ASP A 135 -25.21 8.32 -8.39
CA ASP A 135 -23.83 8.82 -8.33
C ASP A 135 -23.61 9.88 -7.25
N GLU A 136 -24.60 10.72 -6.98
CA GLU A 136 -24.51 11.79 -5.97
C GLU A 136 -24.43 11.22 -4.55
N ASN A 137 -25.33 10.30 -4.23
CA ASN A 137 -25.32 9.62 -2.92
C ASN A 137 -24.09 8.71 -2.76
N PHE A 138 -23.62 8.11 -3.86
CA PHE A 138 -22.37 7.36 -3.86
C PHE A 138 -21.17 8.25 -3.52
N ALA A 139 -21.08 9.45 -4.09
CA ALA A 139 -19.99 10.38 -3.79
C ALA A 139 -19.99 10.78 -2.29
N MET A 140 -21.15 11.04 -1.72
CA MET A 140 -21.28 11.33 -0.28
C MET A 140 -20.88 10.12 0.57
N PHE A 141 -21.38 8.93 0.23
CA PHE A 141 -21.04 7.68 0.92
C PHE A 141 -19.53 7.38 0.84
N ALA A 142 -18.93 7.46 -0.35
CA ALA A 142 -17.52 7.18 -0.57
C ALA A 142 -16.60 8.12 0.24
N ASN A 143 -16.98 9.39 0.38
CA ASN A 143 -16.26 10.34 1.22
C ASN A 143 -16.42 10.06 2.72
N GLY A 144 -17.63 9.68 3.16
CA GLY A 144 -17.90 9.32 4.56
C GLY A 144 -17.35 7.96 4.97
N TYR A 145 -17.26 7.01 4.03
CA TYR A 145 -16.74 5.66 4.25
C TYR A 145 -15.19 5.64 4.34
N ARG A 146 -14.53 6.70 3.91
CA ARG A 146 -13.08 6.80 4.09
C ARG A 146 -12.75 6.77 5.57
N GLU A 147 -11.95 5.79 5.95
CA GLU A 147 -11.38 5.73 7.30
C GLU A 147 -10.67 7.05 7.62
N LEU A 148 -10.87 7.51 8.85
CA LEU A 148 -10.13 8.66 9.34
C LEU A 148 -8.62 8.35 9.23
N PRO A 149 -7.84 9.18 8.52
CA PRO A 149 -6.41 8.90 8.31
C PRO A 149 -5.66 8.66 9.63
N ILE A 150 -6.07 9.34 10.69
CA ILE A 150 -5.48 9.22 12.03
C ILE A 150 -5.68 7.82 12.60
N ALA A 151 -6.88 7.24 12.46
CA ALA A 151 -7.16 5.88 12.95
C ALA A 151 -6.29 4.84 12.23
N GLY A 152 -6.17 4.95 10.90
CA GLY A 152 -5.31 4.07 10.10
C GLY A 152 -3.83 4.17 10.48
N ILE A 153 -3.33 5.39 10.75
CA ILE A 153 -1.95 5.62 11.19
C ILE A 153 -1.69 4.96 12.56
N VAL A 154 -2.60 5.15 13.53
CA VAL A 154 -2.45 4.57 14.87
C VAL A 154 -2.49 3.05 14.81
N ILE A 155 -3.49 2.48 14.12
CA ILE A 155 -3.63 1.03 13.96
C ILE A 155 -2.40 0.44 13.25
N GLY A 156 -1.94 1.07 12.17
CA GLY A 156 -0.77 0.64 11.42
C GLY A 156 0.51 0.69 12.24
N ALA A 157 0.72 1.75 13.04
CA ALA A 157 1.87 1.87 13.92
C ALA A 157 1.88 0.79 15.01
N VAL A 158 0.74 0.55 15.66
CA VAL A 158 0.58 -0.49 16.68
C VAL A 158 0.80 -1.88 16.09
N ALA A 159 0.18 -2.18 14.96
CA ALA A 159 0.34 -3.46 14.27
C ALA A 159 1.80 -3.68 13.82
N GLY A 160 2.45 -2.65 13.33
CA GLY A 160 3.86 -2.69 12.90
C GLY A 160 4.84 -3.03 14.03
N ILE A 161 4.52 -2.65 15.27
CA ILE A 161 5.33 -2.97 16.45
C ILE A 161 4.97 -4.34 17.02
N LEU A 162 3.67 -4.64 17.15
CA LEU A 162 3.20 -5.85 17.80
C LEU A 162 3.48 -7.12 17.00
N LEU A 163 3.32 -7.09 15.68
CA LEU A 163 3.50 -8.26 14.81
C LEU A 163 4.90 -8.89 14.92
N PRO A 164 6.01 -8.14 14.80
CA PRO A 164 7.36 -8.66 15.00
C PRO A 164 7.57 -9.20 16.41
N GLU A 165 7.05 -8.50 17.44
CA GLU A 165 7.21 -8.90 18.83
C GLU A 165 6.49 -10.22 19.12
N PHE A 166 5.25 -10.40 18.68
CA PHE A 166 4.56 -11.68 18.77
C PHE A 166 5.32 -12.82 18.08
N SER A 167 5.89 -12.54 16.91
CA SER A 167 6.69 -13.54 16.17
C SER A 167 7.94 -13.97 16.95
N ARG A 168 8.61 -13.03 17.65
CA ARG A 168 9.78 -13.31 18.49
C ARG A 168 9.39 -14.13 19.71
N MET A 169 8.30 -13.79 20.39
CA MET A 169 7.80 -14.51 21.56
C MET A 169 7.41 -15.95 21.24
N THR A 170 6.76 -16.19 20.10
CA THR A 170 6.38 -17.52 19.65
C THR A 170 7.62 -18.41 19.39
N LYS A 171 8.71 -17.84 18.87
CA LYS A 171 9.97 -18.56 18.67
C LYS A 171 10.72 -18.83 19.99
N GLY A 172 10.53 -17.99 21.01
CA GLY A 172 11.17 -18.12 22.32
C GLY A 172 10.50 -19.13 23.26
N GLY A 173 9.46 -19.84 22.86
CA GLY A 173 8.76 -20.83 23.70
C GLY A 173 8.00 -20.21 24.88
N SER A 174 7.90 -18.90 24.97
CA SER A 174 7.07 -18.21 25.96
C SER A 174 5.60 -18.38 25.60
N ASP A 175 4.80 -18.75 26.59
CA ASP A 175 3.39 -19.11 26.42
C ASP A 175 2.61 -17.94 25.80
N SER A 176 2.37 -17.99 24.50
CA SER A 176 1.63 -16.98 23.74
C SER A 176 0.20 -16.78 24.26
N LYS A 177 -0.30 -17.70 25.11
CA LYS A 177 -1.60 -17.62 25.76
C LYS A 177 -1.72 -16.48 26.78
N GLN A 178 -0.62 -16.06 27.41
CA GLN A 178 -0.66 -14.96 28.38
C GLN A 178 -0.98 -13.59 27.78
N TYR A 179 -0.73 -13.42 26.49
CA TYR A 179 -0.96 -12.15 25.80
C TYR A 179 -2.33 -12.07 25.13
N LEU A 180 -2.96 -13.22 24.84
CA LEU A 180 -4.35 -13.27 24.33
C LEU A 180 -5.39 -12.86 25.42
N VAL A 181 -4.99 -12.88 26.69
CA VAL A 181 -5.85 -12.48 27.83
C VAL A 181 -5.87 -10.96 28.04
N LEU A 182 -4.95 -10.22 27.41
CA LEU A 182 -4.88 -8.75 27.50
C LEU A 182 -5.65 -8.02 26.40
N TRP A 183 -6.35 -8.75 25.56
CA TRP A 183 -7.31 -8.29 24.55
C TRP A 183 -8.71 -8.83 24.89
#